data_db443789d2e697fd7950ea108b01a247
#
_entry.id   db443789d2e697fd7950ea108b01a247
#
_cell.length_a   1.000
_cell.length_b   1.000
_cell.length_c   1.000
_cell.angle_alpha   90.00
_cell.angle_beta   90.00
_cell.angle_gamma   90.00
#
_symmetry.space_group_name_H-M   'P 1'
#
loop_
_entity.id
_entity.type
_entity.pdbx_description
1 polymer ?
#
loop_
_entity_poly.entity_id
_entity_poly.type
_entity_poly.pdbx_seq_one_letter_code
_entity_poly.pdbx_strand_id
1 'polypeptide(L)'
;MAFSMSLIQPNYQVKADNSYSVLDANDNGKEEGAKVTPIDISSGKVQIDWSNVKDSYEFVGKRITPIVLLSYKGKNLNPMADYTVTYKNNFYPGKVTMIIKGIDGYTGQITKEFQIVKKEIGNVTIRTEFENKQLKITVNNGSYAMTKGTDYDYTVETDVKGKITITFTGLGDDYTGTYVRTIEAEDNPNAPKETETIKVSKAKVTYAKNKKGKKISLKWAKISKVTGYNVRYATTKKKLKKAKVKNIKTNTPKYTIKKLKKKKYYVQVRAYRTVNGKKIYGDWSKVKSVKVKK
;
A
#
# COMPACT_ATOMS: atom_id res chain seq x y z
N MET A 1 26.62 -19.36 -23.36
CA MET A 1 27.24 -20.69 -23.51
C MET A 1 26.15 -21.73 -23.23
N ALA A 2 25.70 -22.41 -24.27
CA ALA A 2 24.69 -23.45 -24.17
C ALA A 2 25.42 -24.77 -23.87
N PHE A 3 25.17 -25.37 -22.72
CA PHE A 3 25.61 -26.72 -22.43
C PHE A 3 24.69 -27.72 -23.13
N SER A 4 25.17 -28.33 -24.21
CA SER A 4 24.53 -29.51 -24.79
C SER A 4 24.89 -30.73 -23.95
N MET A 5 23.96 -31.20 -23.14
CA MET A 5 24.07 -32.57 -22.58
C MET A 5 23.75 -33.57 -23.66
N SER A 6 24.77 -34.22 -24.17
CA SER A 6 24.63 -35.43 -24.98
C SER A 6 24.13 -36.57 -24.09
N LEU A 7 22.85 -36.91 -24.22
CA LEU A 7 22.27 -38.10 -23.61
C LEU A 7 22.73 -39.31 -24.43
N ILE A 8 23.62 -40.11 -23.85
CA ILE A 8 23.88 -41.47 -24.36
C ILE A 8 22.62 -42.29 -24.09
N GLN A 9 21.80 -42.51 -25.12
CA GLN A 9 20.65 -43.38 -25.07
C GLN A 9 21.10 -44.82 -25.14
N PRO A 10 20.70 -45.69 -24.21
CA PRO A 10 20.86 -47.14 -24.44
C PRO A 10 19.99 -47.55 -25.63
N ASN A 11 20.58 -48.32 -26.55
CA ASN A 11 19.87 -48.86 -27.71
C ASN A 11 18.84 -49.91 -27.25
N TYR A 12 17.57 -49.54 -27.21
CA TYR A 12 16.47 -50.48 -27.05
C TYR A 12 15.89 -50.81 -28.42
N GLN A 13 15.80 -52.10 -28.74
CA GLN A 13 15.05 -52.58 -29.90
C GLN A 13 13.66 -53.03 -29.46
N VAL A 14 12.61 -52.45 -30.05
CA VAL A 14 11.22 -52.84 -29.80
C VAL A 14 10.84 -53.95 -30.77
N LYS A 15 10.49 -55.14 -30.25
CA LYS A 15 9.83 -56.19 -31.05
C LYS A 15 8.32 -56.00 -31.01
N ALA A 16 7.62 -56.39 -32.08
CA ALA A 16 6.19 -56.18 -32.29
C ALA A 16 5.25 -56.88 -31.27
N ASP A 17 5.79 -57.64 -30.32
CA ASP A 17 5.05 -58.35 -29.27
C ASP A 17 5.13 -57.73 -27.86
N ASN A 18 5.57 -56.46 -27.74
CA ASN A 18 5.76 -55.78 -26.46
C ASN A 18 6.74 -56.46 -25.47
N SER A 19 7.66 -57.27 -25.94
CA SER A 19 8.75 -57.81 -25.13
C SER A 19 10.03 -57.01 -25.32
N TYR A 20 10.71 -56.66 -24.20
CA TYR A 20 12.00 -55.94 -24.22
C TYR A 20 13.12 -56.94 -23.89
N SER A 21 14.19 -56.99 -24.69
CA SER A 21 15.42 -57.69 -24.36
C SER A 21 16.48 -56.70 -23.89
N VAL A 22 17.09 -56.92 -22.74
CA VAL A 22 18.30 -56.22 -22.30
C VAL A 22 19.47 -57.02 -22.85
N LEU A 23 20.22 -56.46 -23.78
CA LEU A 23 21.51 -57.01 -24.21
C LEU A 23 22.54 -56.71 -23.12
N ASP A 24 22.94 -57.73 -22.36
CA ASP A 24 24.10 -57.66 -21.49
C ASP A 24 25.35 -57.76 -22.37
N ALA A 25 26.25 -56.81 -22.34
CA ALA A 25 27.39 -56.68 -23.23
C ALA A 25 28.47 -57.82 -23.05
N ASN A 26 28.19 -58.83 -22.19
CA ASN A 26 29.16 -59.82 -21.82
C ASN A 26 28.67 -61.31 -22.01
N ASP A 27 27.61 -61.54 -22.75
CA ASP A 27 27.18 -62.96 -22.96
C ASP A 27 27.37 -63.43 -24.42
N ASN A 28 28.17 -64.47 -24.56
CA ASN A 28 28.47 -65.10 -25.82
C ASN A 28 27.23 -65.83 -26.44
N GLY A 29 26.38 -65.03 -27.13
CA GLY A 29 25.59 -65.55 -28.25
C GLY A 29 24.49 -66.60 -28.01
N LYS A 30 23.89 -66.76 -26.83
CA LYS A 30 22.62 -67.44 -26.61
C LYS A 30 21.53 -66.47 -26.21
N GLU A 31 20.72 -66.07 -27.17
CA GLU A 31 19.45 -65.35 -26.91
C GLU A 31 18.44 -66.35 -26.28
N GLU A 32 18.46 -66.58 -25.00
CA GLU A 32 17.23 -66.90 -24.27
C GLU A 32 16.53 -65.56 -23.96
N GLY A 33 15.54 -65.21 -24.76
CA GLY A 33 14.70 -64.06 -24.55
C GLY A 33 13.93 -64.18 -23.24
N ALA A 34 14.57 -63.80 -22.14
CA ALA A 34 13.87 -63.66 -20.86
C ALA A 34 12.77 -62.59 -21.06
N LYS A 35 11.52 -63.04 -21.06
CA LYS A 35 10.35 -62.14 -21.10
C LYS A 35 10.38 -61.22 -19.86
N VAL A 36 10.95 -60.04 -20.00
CA VAL A 36 11.03 -59.11 -18.91
C VAL A 36 9.60 -58.61 -18.64
N THR A 37 9.03 -59.09 -17.55
CA THR A 37 7.70 -58.60 -17.11
C THR A 37 7.81 -57.14 -16.67
N PRO A 38 7.02 -56.23 -17.26
CA PRO A 38 7.04 -54.83 -16.86
C PRO A 38 6.78 -54.65 -15.36
N ILE A 39 7.45 -53.73 -14.73
CA ILE A 39 7.34 -53.46 -13.30
C ILE A 39 6.12 -52.57 -13.08
N ASP A 40 5.14 -53.06 -12.35
CA ASP A 40 3.96 -52.27 -11.97
C ASP A 40 4.35 -51.24 -10.91
N ILE A 41 4.22 -49.95 -11.25
CA ILE A 41 4.55 -48.83 -10.35
C ILE A 41 3.62 -48.76 -9.13
N SER A 42 2.43 -49.39 -9.20
CA SER A 42 1.46 -49.43 -8.09
C SER A 42 1.72 -50.60 -7.13
N SER A 43 2.62 -51.51 -7.46
CA SER A 43 2.89 -52.76 -6.69
C SER A 43 3.56 -52.55 -5.33
N GLY A 44 3.92 -51.31 -4.94
CA GLY A 44 4.69 -51.00 -3.73
C GLY A 44 6.20 -51.27 -3.82
N LYS A 45 6.69 -51.85 -4.95
CA LYS A 45 8.12 -52.06 -5.21
C LYS A 45 8.83 -50.78 -5.68
N VAL A 46 8.09 -49.85 -6.31
CA VAL A 46 8.56 -48.52 -6.73
C VAL A 46 8.31 -47.56 -5.59
N GLN A 47 9.34 -46.85 -5.18
CA GLN A 47 9.26 -45.81 -4.17
C GLN A 47 8.86 -44.51 -4.84
N ILE A 48 7.98 -43.74 -4.18
CA ILE A 48 7.46 -42.46 -4.67
C ILE A 48 7.79 -41.39 -3.66
N ASP A 49 8.52 -40.37 -4.10
CA ASP A 49 8.80 -39.18 -3.30
C ASP A 49 7.69 -38.14 -3.49
N TRP A 50 6.86 -38.00 -2.48
CA TRP A 50 5.77 -37.05 -2.41
C TRP A 50 6.17 -35.68 -1.77
N SER A 51 7.42 -35.48 -1.39
CA SER A 51 7.87 -34.31 -0.61
C SER A 51 7.53 -32.98 -1.28
N ASN A 52 7.46 -32.93 -2.59
CA ASN A 52 7.10 -31.75 -3.37
C ASN A 52 5.59 -31.65 -3.71
N VAL A 53 4.78 -32.59 -3.23
CA VAL A 53 3.33 -32.66 -3.50
C VAL A 53 2.57 -32.31 -2.21
N LYS A 54 2.09 -31.09 -2.11
CA LYS A 54 1.27 -30.63 -0.98
C LYS A 54 -0.18 -31.09 -1.12
N ASP A 55 -0.90 -31.16 -0.02
CA ASP A 55 -2.34 -31.47 -0.04
C ASP A 55 -3.20 -30.29 -0.54
N SER A 56 -2.66 -29.05 -0.49
CA SER A 56 -3.32 -27.88 -1.05
C SER A 56 -2.33 -26.85 -1.58
N TYR A 57 -2.77 -26.07 -2.58
CA TYR A 57 -2.08 -24.93 -3.18
C TYR A 57 -3.04 -23.78 -3.33
N GLU A 58 -2.59 -22.54 -3.13
CA GLU A 58 -3.38 -21.37 -3.50
C GLU A 58 -3.45 -21.21 -5.03
N PHE A 59 -4.55 -20.67 -5.50
CA PHE A 59 -4.71 -20.27 -6.90
C PHE A 59 -3.67 -19.20 -7.30
N VAL A 60 -2.95 -19.45 -8.39
CA VAL A 60 -1.83 -18.60 -8.83
C VAL A 60 -2.00 -18.10 -10.28
N GLY A 61 -3.18 -18.30 -10.90
CA GLY A 61 -3.45 -17.88 -12.27
C GLY A 61 -2.68 -18.67 -13.34
N LYS A 62 -2.13 -19.81 -12.97
CA LYS A 62 -1.44 -20.76 -13.89
C LYS A 62 -1.62 -22.20 -13.43
N ARG A 63 -1.35 -23.16 -14.33
CA ARG A 63 -1.43 -24.59 -14.00
C ARG A 63 -0.49 -24.95 -12.86
N ILE A 64 -0.98 -25.73 -11.90
CA ILE A 64 -0.22 -26.27 -10.78
C ILE A 64 0.21 -27.69 -11.14
N THR A 65 1.52 -27.90 -11.24
CA THR A 65 2.13 -29.14 -11.69
C THR A 65 3.28 -29.54 -10.75
N PRO A 66 2.98 -29.99 -9.50
CA PRO A 66 4.02 -30.40 -8.57
C PRO A 66 4.81 -31.59 -9.13
N ILE A 67 6.13 -31.55 -8.91
CA ILE A 67 7.04 -32.59 -9.37
C ILE A 67 6.96 -33.79 -8.41
N VAL A 68 6.84 -35.02 -8.94
CA VAL A 68 6.93 -36.25 -8.20
C VAL A 68 8.09 -37.08 -8.78
N LEU A 69 8.89 -37.66 -7.90
CA LEU A 69 10.02 -38.53 -8.30
C LEU A 69 9.76 -40.00 -7.92
N LEU A 70 10.08 -40.89 -8.82
CA LEU A 70 9.97 -42.30 -8.62
C LEU A 70 11.35 -42.95 -8.61
N SER A 71 11.52 -44.01 -7.81
CA SER A 71 12.75 -44.81 -7.80
C SER A 71 12.44 -46.30 -7.66
N TYR A 72 13.28 -47.13 -8.25
CA TYR A 72 13.20 -48.59 -8.17
C TYR A 72 14.59 -49.17 -7.85
N LYS A 73 14.70 -50.01 -6.83
CA LYS A 73 15.96 -50.58 -6.35
C LYS A 73 17.07 -49.56 -6.16
N GLY A 74 16.74 -48.39 -5.60
CA GLY A 74 17.69 -47.32 -5.34
C GLY A 74 18.11 -46.48 -6.57
N LYS A 75 17.56 -46.73 -7.75
CA LYS A 75 17.79 -45.95 -8.97
C LYS A 75 16.58 -45.06 -9.27
N ASN A 76 16.82 -43.81 -9.56
CA ASN A 76 15.76 -42.85 -9.98
C ASN A 76 15.24 -43.26 -11.36
N LEU A 77 13.93 -43.25 -11.52
CA LEU A 77 13.25 -43.41 -12.81
C LEU A 77 13.22 -42.06 -13.55
N ASN A 78 13.30 -42.13 -14.86
CA ASN A 78 13.31 -40.95 -15.72
C ASN A 78 11.89 -40.53 -16.09
N PRO A 79 11.45 -39.27 -15.73
CA PRO A 79 10.20 -38.74 -16.23
C PRO A 79 10.18 -38.75 -17.77
N MET A 80 9.03 -39.05 -18.37
CA MET A 80 8.78 -39.13 -19.81
C MET A 80 9.47 -40.37 -20.54
N ALA A 81 10.36 -41.10 -19.87
CA ALA A 81 10.93 -42.35 -20.37
C ALA A 81 10.38 -43.56 -19.63
N ASP A 82 10.38 -43.55 -18.30
CA ASP A 82 9.92 -44.68 -17.45
C ASP A 82 8.49 -44.44 -16.93
N TYR A 83 8.07 -43.18 -16.78
CA TYR A 83 6.73 -42.82 -16.36
C TYR A 83 6.33 -41.45 -16.88
N THR A 84 5.01 -41.20 -16.94
CA THR A 84 4.42 -39.90 -17.25
C THR A 84 3.62 -39.40 -16.08
N VAL A 85 3.52 -38.06 -15.94
CA VAL A 85 2.66 -37.41 -14.98
C VAL A 85 1.71 -36.47 -15.71
N THR A 86 0.42 -36.68 -15.49
CA THR A 86 -0.64 -35.83 -16.06
C THR A 86 -1.57 -35.33 -14.96
N TYR A 87 -2.29 -34.28 -15.25
CA TYR A 87 -3.16 -33.62 -14.26
C TYR A 87 -4.54 -33.37 -14.86
N LYS A 88 -5.59 -33.56 -14.04
CA LYS A 88 -6.95 -33.13 -14.35
C LYS A 88 -7.32 -31.97 -13.41
N ASN A 89 -7.95 -30.92 -13.95
CA ASN A 89 -8.47 -29.77 -13.23
C ASN A 89 -7.40 -28.97 -12.44
N ASN A 90 -6.18 -28.87 -12.94
CA ASN A 90 -5.04 -28.28 -12.23
C ASN A 90 -4.86 -26.77 -12.48
N PHE A 91 -5.90 -26.07 -12.88
CA PHE A 91 -5.84 -24.62 -13.14
C PHE A 91 -6.71 -23.82 -12.16
N TYR A 92 -7.98 -24.14 -12.05
CA TYR A 92 -8.94 -23.41 -11.19
C TYR A 92 -9.03 -24.01 -9.79
N PRO A 93 -9.51 -23.26 -8.77
CA PRO A 93 -9.82 -23.80 -7.46
C PRO A 93 -10.74 -25.00 -7.54
N GLY A 94 -10.47 -25.99 -6.70
CA GLY A 94 -11.17 -27.27 -6.67
C GLY A 94 -10.24 -28.45 -6.54
N LYS A 95 -10.82 -29.63 -6.70
CA LYS A 95 -10.10 -30.90 -6.59
C LYS A 95 -9.29 -31.20 -7.85
N VAL A 96 -8.01 -31.46 -7.69
CA VAL A 96 -7.07 -31.83 -8.74
C VAL A 96 -6.72 -33.32 -8.61
N THR A 97 -6.68 -34.01 -9.73
CA THR A 97 -6.20 -35.38 -9.78
C THR A 97 -4.88 -35.43 -10.56
N MET A 98 -3.78 -35.78 -9.88
CA MET A 98 -2.51 -36.14 -10.48
C MET A 98 -2.55 -37.61 -10.85
N ILE A 99 -2.15 -37.96 -12.07
CA ILE A 99 -2.12 -39.33 -12.61
C ILE A 99 -0.69 -39.61 -13.03
N ILE A 100 -0.09 -40.61 -12.41
CA ILE A 100 1.25 -41.12 -12.73
C ILE A 100 1.04 -42.48 -13.45
N LYS A 101 1.59 -42.62 -14.64
CA LYS A 101 1.45 -43.83 -15.44
C LYS A 101 2.83 -44.38 -15.83
N GLY A 102 3.09 -45.64 -15.57
CA GLY A 102 4.29 -46.33 -16.02
C GLY A 102 4.27 -46.51 -17.55
N ILE A 103 5.44 -46.36 -18.18
CA ILE A 103 5.66 -46.56 -19.61
C ILE A 103 6.95 -47.34 -19.82
N ASP A 104 7.13 -47.87 -21.02
CA ASP A 104 8.24 -48.77 -21.41
C ASP A 104 8.45 -49.92 -20.42
N GLY A 105 9.54 -50.11 -19.78
CA GLY A 105 9.78 -51.18 -18.81
C GLY A 105 8.89 -51.16 -17.55
N TYR A 106 7.97 -50.19 -17.44
CA TYR A 106 7.08 -50.01 -16.31
C TYR A 106 5.62 -49.98 -16.76
N THR A 107 4.71 -50.40 -15.88
CA THR A 107 3.27 -50.45 -16.12
C THR A 107 2.51 -49.95 -14.89
N GLY A 108 1.17 -49.95 -14.96
CA GLY A 108 0.30 -49.50 -13.86
C GLY A 108 0.11 -48.04 -13.79
N GLN A 109 -0.76 -47.63 -12.85
CA GLN A 109 -1.13 -46.24 -12.65
C GLN A 109 -1.34 -45.96 -11.16
N ILE A 110 -0.91 -44.77 -10.75
CA ILE A 110 -1.14 -44.24 -9.41
C ILE A 110 -1.82 -42.88 -9.55
N THR A 111 -2.75 -42.63 -8.66
CA THR A 111 -3.42 -41.31 -8.57
C THR A 111 -3.18 -40.67 -7.20
N LYS A 112 -2.94 -39.38 -7.19
CA LYS A 112 -2.88 -38.57 -5.98
C LYS A 112 -3.80 -37.38 -6.19
N GLU A 113 -4.60 -37.07 -5.17
CA GLU A 113 -5.47 -35.88 -5.19
C GLU A 113 -4.88 -34.80 -4.31
N PHE A 114 -5.11 -33.54 -4.71
CA PHE A 114 -4.84 -32.34 -3.92
C PHE A 114 -5.86 -31.26 -4.23
N GLN A 115 -5.89 -30.19 -3.45
CA GLN A 115 -6.81 -29.08 -3.65
C GLN A 115 -6.08 -27.84 -4.19
N ILE A 116 -6.73 -27.11 -5.10
CA ILE A 116 -6.42 -25.70 -5.34
C ILE A 116 -7.46 -24.92 -4.56
N VAL A 117 -7.02 -24.09 -3.63
CA VAL A 117 -7.90 -23.24 -2.83
C VAL A 117 -7.95 -21.83 -3.40
N LYS A 118 -9.05 -21.11 -3.18
CA LYS A 118 -9.18 -19.71 -3.57
C LYS A 118 -8.03 -18.90 -2.97
N LYS A 119 -7.60 -17.86 -3.69
CA LYS A 119 -6.56 -16.96 -3.20
C LYS A 119 -7.16 -15.83 -2.42
N GLU A 120 -6.62 -15.55 -1.23
CA GLU A 120 -6.98 -14.35 -0.46
C GLU A 120 -6.57 -13.08 -1.21
N ILE A 121 -7.50 -12.13 -1.34
CA ILE A 121 -7.24 -10.85 -2.02
C ILE A 121 -6.10 -10.04 -1.37
N GLY A 122 -5.83 -10.26 -0.08
CA GLY A 122 -4.69 -9.68 0.62
C GLY A 122 -3.33 -10.21 0.17
N ASN A 123 -3.29 -11.37 -0.49
CA ASN A 123 -2.07 -12.05 -0.95
C ASN A 123 -1.73 -11.76 -2.43
N VAL A 124 -2.45 -10.85 -3.08
CA VAL A 124 -2.14 -10.40 -4.45
C VAL A 124 -1.37 -9.08 -4.42
N THR A 125 -0.77 -8.72 -5.55
CA THR A 125 -0.07 -7.44 -5.67
C THR A 125 -1.07 -6.33 -5.97
N ILE A 126 -1.24 -5.40 -5.03
CA ILE A 126 -2.08 -4.21 -5.19
C ILE A 126 -1.18 -2.98 -5.23
N ARG A 127 -1.26 -2.20 -6.30
CA ARG A 127 -0.58 -0.91 -6.47
C ARG A 127 -1.60 0.21 -6.53
N THR A 128 -1.30 1.31 -5.84
CA THR A 128 -2.10 2.54 -5.86
C THR A 128 -1.18 3.71 -6.15
N GLU A 129 -1.51 4.51 -7.13
CA GLU A 129 -0.74 5.69 -7.53
C GLU A 129 -1.69 6.81 -7.96
N PHE A 130 -1.20 8.06 -7.95
CA PHE A 130 -1.95 9.19 -8.49
C PHE A 130 -1.37 9.61 -9.82
N GLU A 131 -2.17 9.53 -10.88
CA GLU A 131 -1.87 10.05 -12.19
C GLU A 131 -2.81 11.23 -12.49
N ASN A 132 -2.25 12.43 -12.74
CA ASN A 132 -3.03 13.66 -12.92
C ASN A 132 -4.06 13.90 -11.80
N LYS A 133 -3.69 13.62 -10.54
CA LYS A 133 -4.55 13.65 -9.34
C LYS A 133 -5.69 12.63 -9.32
N GLN A 134 -5.78 11.74 -10.27
CA GLN A 134 -6.72 10.62 -10.24
C GLN A 134 -6.07 9.40 -9.62
N LEU A 135 -6.78 8.75 -8.71
CA LEU A 135 -6.32 7.51 -8.08
C LEU A 135 -6.38 6.38 -9.10
N LYS A 136 -5.25 5.78 -9.41
CA LYS A 136 -5.11 4.59 -10.25
C LYS A 136 -4.81 3.39 -9.39
N ILE A 137 -5.55 2.32 -9.61
CA ILE A 137 -5.42 1.06 -8.87
C ILE A 137 -5.13 -0.04 -9.87
N THR A 138 -4.09 -0.83 -9.59
CA THR A 138 -3.71 -2.01 -10.38
C THR A 138 -3.61 -3.20 -9.45
N VAL A 139 -4.27 -4.30 -9.82
CA VAL A 139 -4.30 -5.54 -9.04
C VAL A 139 -3.83 -6.70 -9.91
N ASN A 140 -2.83 -7.46 -9.44
CA ASN A 140 -2.23 -8.56 -10.17
C ASN A 140 -2.02 -9.78 -9.28
N ASN A 141 -2.30 -10.96 -9.81
CA ASN A 141 -1.87 -12.23 -9.21
C ASN A 141 -0.67 -12.77 -9.99
N GLY A 142 0.54 -12.47 -9.51
CA GLY A 142 1.76 -12.72 -10.28
C GLY A 142 1.78 -11.93 -11.59
N SER A 143 1.87 -12.61 -12.72
CA SER A 143 1.82 -12.01 -14.07
C SER A 143 0.38 -11.82 -14.60
N TYR A 144 -0.63 -12.36 -13.92
CA TYR A 144 -2.04 -12.25 -14.32
C TYR A 144 -2.61 -10.91 -13.85
N ALA A 145 -3.02 -10.06 -14.81
CA ALA A 145 -3.73 -8.83 -14.53
C ALA A 145 -5.18 -9.13 -14.18
N MET A 146 -5.59 -8.83 -12.95
CA MET A 146 -6.93 -9.14 -12.46
C MET A 146 -7.94 -8.10 -12.95
N THR A 147 -9.15 -8.57 -13.23
CA THR A 147 -10.25 -7.76 -13.77
C THR A 147 -11.22 -7.34 -12.65
N LYS A 148 -11.43 -6.03 -12.50
CA LYS A 148 -12.44 -5.50 -11.59
C LYS A 148 -13.84 -5.92 -12.01
N GLY A 149 -14.67 -6.30 -11.04
CA GLY A 149 -16.03 -6.81 -11.26
C GLY A 149 -16.11 -8.31 -11.58
N THR A 150 -14.95 -8.95 -11.86
CA THR A 150 -14.86 -10.40 -12.11
C THR A 150 -14.02 -11.08 -11.04
N ASP A 151 -12.77 -10.64 -10.87
CA ASP A 151 -11.81 -11.25 -9.93
C ASP A 151 -11.85 -10.53 -8.57
N TYR A 152 -12.12 -9.24 -8.56
CA TYR A 152 -12.21 -8.41 -7.38
C TYR A 152 -13.11 -7.21 -7.58
N ASP A 153 -13.52 -6.60 -6.46
CA ASP A 153 -14.09 -5.24 -6.44
C ASP A 153 -13.46 -4.44 -5.31
N TYR A 154 -13.73 -3.13 -5.29
CA TYR A 154 -13.28 -2.27 -4.20
C TYR A 154 -14.21 -1.09 -3.99
N THR A 155 -14.27 -0.61 -2.75
CA THR A 155 -14.86 0.67 -2.37
C THR A 155 -13.76 1.66 -1.98
N VAL A 156 -14.02 2.96 -2.21
CA VAL A 156 -13.10 4.05 -1.84
C VAL A 156 -13.84 5.04 -0.99
N GLU A 157 -13.35 5.27 0.21
CA GLU A 157 -13.86 6.29 1.13
C GLU A 157 -12.77 7.33 1.39
N THR A 158 -13.15 8.60 1.45
CA THR A 158 -12.22 9.70 1.77
C THR A 158 -12.80 10.49 2.94
N ASP A 159 -12.02 10.62 4.01
CA ASP A 159 -12.42 11.39 5.18
C ASP A 159 -12.29 12.92 4.95
N VAL A 160 -12.78 13.70 5.91
CA VAL A 160 -12.75 15.17 5.86
C VAL A 160 -11.34 15.77 5.87
N LYS A 161 -10.33 15.00 6.21
CA LYS A 161 -8.91 15.41 6.20
C LYS A 161 -8.20 15.01 4.90
N GLY A 162 -8.84 14.14 4.09
CA GLY A 162 -8.28 13.66 2.83
C GLY A 162 -7.58 12.30 2.92
N LYS A 163 -7.68 11.60 4.06
CA LYS A 163 -7.24 10.20 4.17
C LYS A 163 -8.18 9.32 3.36
N ILE A 164 -7.61 8.47 2.50
CA ILE A 164 -8.36 7.53 1.66
C ILE A 164 -8.26 6.14 2.26
N THR A 165 -9.41 5.47 2.38
CA THR A 165 -9.51 4.06 2.74
C THR A 165 -10.09 3.30 1.56
N ILE A 166 -9.40 2.26 1.11
CA ILE A 166 -9.80 1.41 0.00
C ILE A 166 -10.01 0.00 0.57
N THR A 167 -11.22 -0.53 0.42
CA THR A 167 -11.54 -1.90 0.83
C THR A 167 -11.71 -2.75 -0.41
N PHE A 168 -10.82 -3.71 -0.60
CA PHE A 168 -10.85 -4.69 -1.69
C PHE A 168 -11.59 -5.94 -1.24
N THR A 169 -12.34 -6.55 -2.13
CA THR A 169 -13.06 -7.82 -1.92
C THR A 169 -12.73 -8.75 -3.08
N GLY A 170 -12.29 -9.96 -2.77
CA GLY A 170 -12.09 -11.03 -3.76
C GLY A 170 -13.43 -11.56 -4.25
N LEU A 171 -13.55 -11.78 -5.55
CA LEU A 171 -14.78 -12.23 -6.22
C LEU A 171 -14.60 -13.55 -6.96
N GLY A 172 -15.70 -14.08 -7.43
CA GLY A 172 -15.74 -15.29 -8.26
C GLY A 172 -15.34 -16.55 -7.52
N ASP A 173 -14.89 -17.53 -8.28
CA ASP A 173 -14.48 -18.83 -7.76
C ASP A 173 -12.98 -18.90 -7.46
N ASP A 174 -12.20 -17.90 -7.88
CA ASP A 174 -10.76 -17.86 -7.82
C ASP A 174 -10.20 -17.10 -6.62
N TYR A 175 -10.92 -16.08 -6.14
CA TYR A 175 -10.48 -15.17 -5.09
C TYR A 175 -11.47 -15.08 -3.93
N THR A 176 -10.98 -14.69 -2.74
CA THR A 176 -11.79 -14.61 -1.53
C THR A 176 -11.25 -13.54 -0.58
N GLY A 177 -12.01 -13.27 0.47
CA GLY A 177 -11.63 -12.40 1.57
C GLY A 177 -11.72 -10.91 1.26
N THR A 178 -11.25 -10.10 2.20
CA THR A 178 -11.19 -8.64 2.10
C THR A 178 -9.82 -8.14 2.50
N TYR A 179 -9.38 -7.04 1.88
CA TYR A 179 -8.14 -6.36 2.22
C TYR A 179 -8.33 -4.85 2.25
N VAL A 180 -7.86 -4.20 3.32
CA VAL A 180 -7.99 -2.75 3.48
C VAL A 180 -6.64 -2.09 3.29
N ARG A 181 -6.60 -1.10 2.39
CA ARG A 181 -5.44 -0.24 2.17
C ARG A 181 -5.78 1.21 2.49
N THR A 182 -4.87 1.92 3.16
CA THR A 182 -5.02 3.35 3.44
C THR A 182 -3.96 4.16 2.72
N ILE A 183 -4.35 5.36 2.28
CA ILE A 183 -3.45 6.40 1.77
C ILE A 183 -3.63 7.59 2.70
N GLU A 184 -2.57 8.01 3.38
CA GLU A 184 -2.64 9.12 4.32
C GLU A 184 -2.89 10.46 3.60
N ALA A 185 -3.41 11.44 4.34
CA ALA A 185 -3.80 12.73 3.76
C ALA A 185 -2.63 13.48 3.10
N GLU A 186 -1.41 13.35 3.65
CA GLU A 186 -0.18 13.94 3.09
C GLU A 186 0.20 13.36 1.72
N ASP A 187 -0.14 12.10 1.47
CA ASP A 187 0.13 11.38 0.22
C ASP A 187 -1.00 11.57 -0.81
N ASN A 188 -2.14 12.16 -0.40
CA ASN A 188 -3.27 12.44 -1.28
C ASN A 188 -3.16 13.84 -1.89
N PRO A 189 -2.90 14.00 -3.21
CA PRO A 189 -2.78 15.30 -3.85
C PRO A 189 -4.09 16.13 -3.87
N ASN A 190 -5.21 15.50 -3.54
CA ASN A 190 -6.53 16.12 -3.45
C ASN A 190 -6.94 16.42 -2.00
N ALA A 191 -6.13 16.03 -1.01
CA ALA A 191 -6.43 16.31 0.39
C ALA A 191 -6.62 17.82 0.62
N PRO A 192 -7.58 18.24 1.46
CA PRO A 192 -7.71 19.62 1.83
C PRO A 192 -6.39 20.10 2.43
N LYS A 193 -5.74 21.07 1.80
CA LYS A 193 -4.55 21.67 2.41
C LYS A 193 -4.99 22.26 3.76
N GLU A 194 -4.37 21.81 4.84
CA GLU A 194 -4.56 22.45 6.15
C GLU A 194 -4.35 23.94 5.94
N THR A 195 -5.44 24.71 6.03
CA THR A 195 -5.32 26.15 6.16
C THR A 195 -4.65 26.34 7.51
N GLU A 196 -3.34 26.68 7.51
CA GLU A 196 -2.63 27.10 8.73
C GLU A 196 -3.57 28.01 9.50
N THR A 197 -4.03 27.58 10.67
CA THR A 197 -4.85 28.44 11.53
C THR A 197 -3.94 29.56 11.99
N ILE A 198 -3.93 30.67 11.21
CA ILE A 198 -3.02 31.78 11.42
C ILE A 198 -3.40 32.46 12.72
N LYS A 199 -2.72 32.09 13.79
CA LYS A 199 -2.90 32.66 15.12
C LYS A 199 -2.04 33.91 15.25
N VAL A 200 -2.67 35.06 15.39
CA VAL A 200 -1.97 36.34 15.64
C VAL A 200 -1.82 36.52 17.14
N SER A 201 -0.60 36.67 17.62
CA SER A 201 -0.30 36.82 19.04
C SER A 201 -0.89 38.09 19.64
N LYS A 202 -1.29 38.01 20.90
CA LYS A 202 -1.80 39.12 21.69
C LYS A 202 -0.73 40.20 21.87
N ALA A 203 -1.07 41.49 21.60
CA ALA A 203 -0.16 42.60 21.79
C ALA A 203 0.08 42.90 23.29
N LYS A 204 1.33 43.22 23.66
CA LYS A 204 1.72 43.62 25.00
C LYS A 204 2.18 45.08 24.97
N VAL A 205 1.35 46.02 25.47
CA VAL A 205 1.73 47.45 25.60
C VAL A 205 2.78 47.62 26.69
N THR A 206 3.99 48.00 26.29
CA THR A 206 5.15 48.19 27.17
C THR A 206 5.29 49.61 27.68
N TYR A 207 4.79 50.60 26.89
CA TYR A 207 4.89 51.99 27.22
C TYR A 207 3.60 52.71 26.84
N ALA A 208 3.08 53.54 27.78
CA ALA A 208 1.93 54.42 27.56
C ALA A 208 2.08 55.65 28.47
N LYS A 209 2.54 56.79 27.93
CA LYS A 209 2.79 58.01 28.72
C LYS A 209 2.29 59.26 28.03
N ASN A 210 1.89 60.22 28.83
CA ASN A 210 1.59 61.58 28.37
C ASN A 210 2.84 62.27 27.82
N LYS A 211 2.71 63.02 26.74
CA LYS A 211 3.72 63.88 26.12
C LYS A 211 3.19 65.31 26.00
N LYS A 212 4.10 66.30 26.01
CA LYS A 212 3.74 67.71 25.77
C LYS A 212 2.83 67.89 24.54
N GLY A 213 1.90 68.88 24.58
CA GLY A 213 0.98 69.11 23.47
C GLY A 213 -0.21 68.16 23.41
N LYS A 214 -0.71 67.71 24.57
CA LYS A 214 -1.93 66.85 24.68
C LYS A 214 -1.87 65.55 23.83
N LYS A 215 -0.79 64.80 24.02
CA LYS A 215 -0.49 63.56 23.25
C LYS A 215 -0.26 62.40 24.19
N ILE A 216 -0.56 61.20 23.73
CA ILE A 216 -0.17 59.94 24.38
C ILE A 216 0.75 59.19 23.44
N SER A 217 1.97 58.89 23.88
CA SER A 217 2.89 58.00 23.18
C SER A 217 2.71 56.58 23.68
N LEU A 218 2.55 55.64 22.73
CA LEU A 218 2.40 54.22 22.96
C LEU A 218 3.57 53.46 22.33
N LYS A 219 4.06 52.43 23.02
CA LYS A 219 4.93 51.42 22.48
C LYS A 219 4.45 50.03 22.96
N TRP A 220 4.70 49.01 22.19
CA TRP A 220 4.35 47.64 22.52
C TRP A 220 5.43 46.69 22.05
N ALA A 221 5.41 45.42 22.50
CA ALA A 221 6.35 44.42 22.07
C ALA A 221 6.14 44.12 20.57
N LYS A 222 7.22 44.06 19.80
CA LYS A 222 7.18 43.68 18.37
C LYS A 222 6.64 42.24 18.26
N ILE A 223 5.74 42.05 17.33
CA ILE A 223 5.19 40.71 17.00
C ILE A 223 5.65 40.41 15.57
N SER A 224 6.21 39.20 15.36
CA SER A 224 6.65 38.75 14.04
C SER A 224 5.46 38.41 13.14
N LYS A 225 5.68 38.41 11.83
CA LYS A 225 4.70 38.01 10.80
C LYS A 225 3.35 38.75 10.86
N VAL A 226 3.31 40.04 11.33
CA VAL A 226 2.10 40.87 11.33
C VAL A 226 2.17 41.93 10.24
N THR A 227 1.01 42.29 9.67
CA THR A 227 0.88 43.36 8.67
C THR A 227 0.77 44.73 9.32
N GLY A 228 0.23 44.77 10.53
CA GLY A 228 0.07 46.03 11.24
C GLY A 228 -0.65 45.90 12.59
N TYR A 229 -1.02 47.03 13.15
CA TYR A 229 -1.66 47.09 14.45
C TYR A 229 -2.94 47.95 14.43
N ASN A 230 -3.86 47.62 15.32
CA ASN A 230 -5.01 48.46 15.63
C ASN A 230 -4.84 49.10 17.02
N VAL A 231 -5.13 50.35 17.14
CA VAL A 231 -5.15 51.08 18.40
C VAL A 231 -6.55 51.61 18.65
N ARG A 232 -7.07 51.41 19.85
CA ARG A 232 -8.30 52.06 20.31
C ARG A 232 -8.09 52.77 21.64
N TYR A 233 -8.81 53.86 21.87
CA TYR A 233 -8.74 54.63 23.10
C TYR A 233 -10.05 55.34 23.41
N ALA A 234 -10.35 55.52 24.69
CA ALA A 234 -11.55 56.20 25.18
C ALA A 234 -11.31 56.77 26.57
N THR A 235 -12.21 57.64 27.04
CA THR A 235 -12.13 58.27 28.38
C THR A 235 -12.63 57.38 29.50
N THR A 236 -13.33 56.27 29.21
CA THR A 236 -13.77 55.25 30.18
C THR A 236 -13.52 53.84 29.65
N LYS A 237 -13.40 52.83 30.54
CA LYS A 237 -13.25 51.42 30.13
C LYS A 237 -14.49 50.92 29.36
N LYS A 238 -15.72 51.35 29.76
CA LYS A 238 -16.97 50.96 29.11
C LYS A 238 -17.00 51.47 27.66
N LYS A 239 -16.63 52.73 27.41
CA LYS A 239 -16.58 53.36 26.08
C LYS A 239 -15.45 52.77 25.22
N LEU A 240 -14.39 52.20 25.83
CA LEU A 240 -13.26 51.63 25.09
C LEU A 240 -13.67 50.47 24.19
N LYS A 241 -14.62 49.62 24.60
CA LYS A 241 -15.11 48.51 23.81
C LYS A 241 -15.75 48.92 22.47
N LYS A 242 -16.41 50.07 22.47
CA LYS A 242 -17.11 50.69 21.31
C LYS A 242 -16.29 51.79 20.64
N ALA A 243 -15.03 52.01 21.04
CA ALA A 243 -14.21 53.11 20.54
C ALA A 243 -13.80 52.91 19.09
N LYS A 244 -13.74 54.02 18.32
CA LYS A 244 -13.21 53.96 16.94
C LYS A 244 -11.79 53.45 16.92
N VAL A 245 -11.55 52.49 16.03
CA VAL A 245 -10.25 51.82 15.88
C VAL A 245 -9.39 52.61 14.88
N LYS A 246 -8.19 52.98 15.27
CA LYS A 246 -7.17 53.51 14.37
C LYS A 246 -6.32 52.36 13.82
N ASN A 247 -6.32 52.23 12.52
CA ASN A 247 -5.53 51.24 11.81
C ASN A 247 -4.10 51.76 11.54
N ILE A 248 -3.09 51.03 11.95
CA ILE A 248 -1.67 51.33 11.76
C ILE A 248 -1.15 50.34 10.75
N LYS A 249 -0.94 50.74 9.50
CA LYS A 249 -0.53 49.90 8.37
C LYS A 249 0.98 49.55 8.35
N THR A 250 1.63 49.64 9.48
CA THR A 250 3.05 49.32 9.62
C THR A 250 3.27 48.34 10.76
N ASN A 251 4.31 47.48 10.64
CA ASN A 251 4.75 46.60 11.71
C ASN A 251 5.58 47.29 12.79
N THR A 252 5.71 48.63 12.73
CA THR A 252 6.41 49.41 13.74
C THR A 252 5.62 49.44 15.06
N PRO A 253 6.19 48.98 16.18
CA PRO A 253 5.47 48.78 17.44
C PRO A 253 5.34 50.05 18.26
N LYS A 254 4.98 51.17 17.63
CA LYS A 254 4.78 52.48 18.27
C LYS A 254 3.67 53.31 17.61
N TYR A 255 3.00 54.15 18.38
CA TYR A 255 2.02 55.10 17.87
C TYR A 255 1.83 56.27 18.83
N THR A 256 1.58 57.49 18.31
CA THR A 256 1.28 58.66 19.10
C THR A 256 -0.14 59.13 18.81
N ILE A 257 -1.00 59.14 19.83
CA ILE A 257 -2.33 59.71 19.78
C ILE A 257 -2.19 61.22 20.04
N LYS A 258 -2.71 62.03 19.13
CA LYS A 258 -2.61 63.51 19.16
C LYS A 258 -3.98 64.15 19.39
N LYS A 259 -4.00 65.43 19.67
CA LYS A 259 -5.21 66.30 19.81
C LYS A 259 -6.18 65.82 20.89
N LEU A 260 -5.65 65.34 22.03
CA LEU A 260 -6.45 64.93 23.16
C LEU A 260 -6.90 66.06 24.08
N LYS A 261 -8.01 65.87 24.79
CA LYS A 261 -8.44 66.78 25.90
C LYS A 261 -7.73 66.37 27.18
N LYS A 262 -7.63 67.28 28.16
CA LYS A 262 -7.14 67.03 29.54
C LYS A 262 -8.07 66.08 30.29
N LYS A 263 -7.90 64.73 30.06
CA LYS A 263 -8.71 63.71 30.68
C LYS A 263 -7.85 62.42 30.88
N LYS A 264 -8.38 61.52 31.68
CA LYS A 264 -7.85 60.16 31.75
C LYS A 264 -8.32 59.38 30.52
N TYR A 265 -7.39 58.67 29.83
CA TYR A 265 -7.69 57.79 28.70
C TYR A 265 -7.31 56.37 29.01
N TYR A 266 -8.06 55.46 28.48
CA TYR A 266 -7.81 54.02 28.46
C TYR A 266 -7.45 53.62 27.04
N VAL A 267 -6.42 52.80 26.87
CA VAL A 267 -5.90 52.42 25.56
C VAL A 267 -5.70 50.92 25.46
N GLN A 268 -5.89 50.38 24.27
CA GLN A 268 -5.56 48.99 23.92
C GLN A 268 -4.98 48.95 22.51
N VAL A 269 -4.17 47.90 22.27
CA VAL A 269 -3.56 47.62 20.98
C VAL A 269 -3.82 46.15 20.66
N ARG A 270 -4.04 45.81 19.39
CA ARG A 270 -3.99 44.48 18.88
C ARG A 270 -3.21 44.44 17.57
N ALA A 271 -2.59 43.29 17.25
CA ALA A 271 -1.96 43.05 15.95
C ALA A 271 -2.98 42.52 14.95
N TYR A 272 -2.68 42.62 13.66
CA TYR A 272 -3.37 41.91 12.60
C TYR A 272 -2.39 41.44 11.51
N ARG A 273 -2.73 40.33 10.88
CA ARG A 273 -2.08 39.83 9.67
C ARG A 273 -3.12 39.83 8.54
N THR A 274 -2.73 40.27 7.36
CA THR A 274 -3.57 40.18 6.16
C THR A 274 -3.14 38.96 5.36
N VAL A 275 -4.09 38.08 5.07
CA VAL A 275 -3.89 36.84 4.29
C VAL A 275 -5.01 36.78 3.27
N ASN A 276 -4.66 36.63 2.01
CA ASN A 276 -5.62 36.60 0.90
C ASN A 276 -6.67 37.73 0.96
N GLY A 277 -6.21 39.00 1.24
CA GLY A 277 -7.07 40.17 1.35
C GLY A 277 -7.87 40.25 2.65
N LYS A 278 -7.97 39.21 3.46
CA LYS A 278 -8.72 39.22 4.73
C LYS A 278 -7.79 39.48 5.92
N LYS A 279 -8.28 40.27 6.90
CA LYS A 279 -7.55 40.57 8.14
C LYS A 279 -7.89 39.57 9.23
N ILE A 280 -6.87 38.89 9.74
CA ILE A 280 -6.93 38.03 10.92
C ILE A 280 -6.38 38.84 12.10
N TYR A 281 -7.13 38.94 13.19
CA TYR A 281 -6.79 39.76 14.33
C TYR A 281 -6.37 38.91 15.53
N GLY A 282 -5.33 39.38 16.21
CA GLY A 282 -5.03 38.91 17.56
C GLY A 282 -5.91 39.59 18.61
N ASP A 283 -5.83 39.06 19.82
CA ASP A 283 -6.54 39.64 20.98
C ASP A 283 -6.08 41.07 21.30
N TRP A 284 -7.00 41.86 21.87
CA TRP A 284 -6.66 43.16 22.45
C TRP A 284 -5.72 42.98 23.65
N SER A 285 -4.73 43.89 23.76
CA SER A 285 -3.83 43.98 24.92
C SER A 285 -4.58 44.20 26.24
N LYS A 286 -3.90 43.94 27.37
CA LYS A 286 -4.40 44.49 28.66
C LYS A 286 -4.60 45.99 28.54
N VAL A 287 -5.65 46.53 29.19
CA VAL A 287 -5.95 47.96 29.18
C VAL A 287 -4.85 48.70 29.94
N LYS A 288 -4.31 49.77 29.32
CA LYS A 288 -3.46 50.76 30.01
C LYS A 288 -4.22 52.05 30.17
N SER A 289 -3.98 52.81 31.25
CA SER A 289 -4.57 54.11 31.45
C SER A 289 -3.48 55.20 31.52
N VAL A 290 -3.80 56.36 30.96
CA VAL A 290 -2.89 57.55 30.94
C VAL A 290 -3.68 58.78 31.20
N LYS A 291 -3.26 59.62 32.17
CA LYS A 291 -3.83 60.92 32.41
C LYS A 291 -3.09 61.98 31.56
N VAL A 292 -3.82 62.64 30.65
CA VAL A 292 -3.27 63.68 29.82
C VAL A 292 -3.26 65.00 30.65
N LYS A 293 -2.08 65.55 30.78
CA LYS A 293 -1.82 66.85 31.47
C LYS A 293 -1.62 67.96 30.43
N LYS A 294 -1.37 69.24 30.89
CA LYS A 294 -1.01 70.34 30.00
C LYS A 294 0.16 69.99 29.07
#